data_e3599c9bb6e7f0a140713d92ca0c9488
#
_entry.id   e3599c9bb6e7f0a140713d92ca0c9488
#
_cell.length_a   1.000
_cell.length_b   1.000
_cell.length_c   1.000
_cell.angle_alpha   90.00
_cell.angle_beta   90.00
_cell.angle_gamma   90.00
#
_symmetry.space_group_name_H-M   'P 1'
#
loop_
_entity.id
_entity.type
_entity.pdbx_description
1 polymer ?
#
loop_
_entity_poly.entity_id
_entity_poly.type
_entity_poly.pdbx_seq_one_letter_code
_entity_poly.pdbx_strand_id
1 'polypeptide(L)'
;MKIQYLIDENLPPMYKEQLLRYQPDLTVLMVGEPATPAKGTLDPEILTWCELNNFILVTNNRTSMPVHLAEHIAKNHHIPGIFVFRRKATFGQILDDLIFIAQVNELEDFQDRITHIPL
;
A
#
# COMPACT_ATOMS: atom_id res chain seq x y z
N MET A 1 9.06 4.61 12.18
CA MET A 1 8.64 5.51 11.07
C MET A 1 7.13 5.48 10.94
N LYS A 2 6.54 6.60 10.60
CA LYS A 2 5.08 6.66 10.44
C LYS A 2 4.62 5.88 9.21
N ILE A 3 3.41 5.32 9.31
CA ILE A 3 2.76 4.65 8.18
C ILE A 3 2.47 5.66 7.08
N GLN A 4 2.79 5.30 5.84
CA GLN A 4 2.46 6.06 4.63
C GLN A 4 1.91 5.08 3.60
N TYR A 5 0.83 5.44 2.92
CA TYR A 5 0.16 4.57 1.95
C TYR A 5 0.28 5.09 0.53
N LEU A 6 0.64 4.21 -0.41
CA LEU A 6 0.48 4.45 -1.84
C LEU A 6 -0.68 3.59 -2.33
N ILE A 7 -1.73 4.23 -2.83
CA ILE A 7 -2.93 3.55 -3.33
C ILE A 7 -2.73 3.20 -4.81
N ASP A 8 -2.95 1.93 -5.17
CA ASP A 8 -2.87 1.44 -6.53
C ASP A 8 -3.87 2.19 -7.44
N GLU A 9 -3.47 2.44 -8.69
CA GLU A 9 -4.29 3.17 -9.66
C GLU A 9 -5.63 2.49 -9.97
N ASN A 10 -5.71 1.16 -9.78
CA ASN A 10 -6.95 0.40 -10.03
C ASN A 10 -7.95 0.47 -8.89
N LEU A 11 -7.61 1.13 -7.79
CA LEU A 11 -8.53 1.35 -6.69
C LEU A 11 -9.22 2.71 -6.83
N PRO A 12 -10.47 2.84 -6.33
CA PRO A 12 -11.18 4.11 -6.40
C PRO A 12 -10.47 5.22 -5.62
N PRO A 13 -10.48 6.47 -6.11
CA PRO A 13 -9.93 7.62 -5.36
C PRO A 13 -10.56 7.84 -3.99
N MET A 14 -11.74 7.30 -3.77
CA MET A 14 -12.50 7.36 -2.54
C MET A 14 -11.69 6.84 -1.33
N TYR A 15 -10.80 5.85 -1.51
CA TYR A 15 -9.95 5.39 -0.42
C TYR A 15 -9.07 6.50 0.12
N LYS A 16 -8.39 7.21 -0.75
CA LYS A 16 -7.55 8.34 -0.34
C LYS A 16 -8.38 9.44 0.29
N GLU A 17 -9.48 9.81 -0.34
CA GLU A 17 -10.35 10.87 0.14
C GLU A 17 -10.85 10.61 1.55
N GLN A 18 -11.35 9.40 1.82
CA GLN A 18 -11.88 9.04 3.12
C GLN A 18 -10.79 8.86 4.17
N LEU A 19 -9.64 8.30 3.81
CA LEU A 19 -8.50 8.20 4.73
C LEU A 19 -8.08 9.58 5.22
N LEU A 20 -7.92 10.54 4.34
CA LEU A 20 -7.52 11.90 4.70
C LEU A 20 -8.62 12.65 5.45
N ARG A 21 -9.87 12.31 5.24
CA ARG A 21 -10.98 12.88 5.99
C ARG A 21 -10.96 12.48 7.47
N TYR A 22 -10.68 11.20 7.74
CA TYR A 22 -10.67 10.67 9.12
C TYR A 22 -9.30 10.77 9.78
N GLN A 23 -8.22 10.84 9.00
CA GLN A 23 -6.84 10.95 9.48
C GLN A 23 -6.09 12.00 8.66
N PRO A 24 -6.33 13.30 8.89
CA PRO A 24 -5.73 14.36 8.08
C PRO A 24 -4.20 14.38 8.09
N ASP A 25 -3.58 13.86 9.16
CA ASP A 25 -2.12 13.82 9.30
C ASP A 25 -1.47 12.65 8.58
N LEU A 26 -2.27 11.73 8.05
CA LEU A 26 -1.75 10.57 7.34
C LEU A 26 -1.26 10.97 5.96
N THR A 27 -0.11 10.41 5.54
CA THR A 27 0.38 10.61 4.18
C THR A 27 -0.21 9.52 3.29
N VAL A 28 -1.04 9.91 2.35
CA VAL A 28 -1.68 9.02 1.38
C VAL A 28 -1.49 9.61 -0.01
N LEU A 29 -0.80 8.87 -0.87
CA LEU A 29 -0.64 9.21 -2.28
C LEU A 29 -1.28 8.14 -3.13
N MET A 30 -1.59 8.46 -4.37
CA MET A 30 -2.18 7.53 -5.32
C MET A 30 -1.32 7.49 -6.58
N VAL A 31 -1.12 6.29 -7.14
CA VAL A 31 -0.39 6.12 -8.39
C VAL A 31 -1.00 7.03 -9.47
N GLY A 32 -0.15 7.77 -10.16
CA GLY A 32 -0.54 8.75 -11.17
C GLY A 32 -0.56 10.19 -10.69
N GLU A 33 -0.38 10.43 -9.39
CA GLU A 33 -0.26 11.79 -8.84
C GLU A 33 1.18 12.32 -9.01
N PRO A 34 1.40 13.65 -8.85
CA PRO A 34 2.75 14.19 -8.89
C PRO A 34 3.68 13.50 -7.89
N ALA A 35 4.92 13.25 -8.31
CA ALA A 35 5.97 12.57 -7.53
C ALA A 35 5.70 11.08 -7.24
N THR A 36 4.65 10.49 -7.77
CA THR A 36 4.39 9.05 -7.68
C THR A 36 4.68 8.37 -9.03
N PRO A 37 4.70 7.03 -9.09
CA PRO A 37 4.78 6.35 -10.38
C PRO A 37 3.62 6.74 -11.29
N ALA A 38 3.90 6.92 -12.57
CA ALA A 38 2.87 7.23 -13.55
C ALA A 38 1.88 6.06 -13.68
N LYS A 39 0.65 6.36 -14.08
CA LYS A 39 -0.31 5.32 -14.43
C LYS A 39 0.27 4.40 -15.50
N GLY A 40 0.01 3.11 -15.38
CA GLY A 40 0.56 2.11 -16.29
C GLY A 40 1.96 1.62 -15.93
N THR A 41 2.58 2.16 -14.88
CA THR A 41 3.85 1.65 -14.38
C THR A 41 3.69 0.22 -13.91
N LEU A 42 4.65 -0.64 -14.27
CA LEU A 42 4.63 -2.05 -13.89
C LEU A 42 4.87 -2.23 -12.39
N ASP A 43 4.28 -3.27 -11.83
CA ASP A 43 4.36 -3.55 -10.39
C ASP A 43 5.80 -3.61 -9.83
N PRO A 44 6.78 -4.25 -10.50
CA PRO A 44 8.15 -4.23 -9.99
C PRO A 44 8.73 -2.83 -9.79
N GLU A 45 8.42 -1.91 -10.70
CA GLU A 45 8.87 -0.51 -10.59
C GLU A 45 8.14 0.24 -9.49
N ILE A 46 6.86 -0.07 -9.27
CA ILE A 46 6.07 0.48 -8.16
C ILE A 46 6.68 0.05 -6.83
N LEU A 47 7.06 -1.23 -6.69
CA LEU A 47 7.72 -1.72 -5.47
C LEU A 47 9.04 -1.00 -5.21
N THR A 48 9.83 -0.75 -6.25
CA THR A 48 11.08 0.02 -6.13
C THR A 48 10.80 1.44 -5.63
N TRP A 49 9.78 2.08 -6.16
CA TRP A 49 9.38 3.42 -5.70
C TRP A 49 8.97 3.40 -4.22
N CYS A 50 8.20 2.39 -3.81
CA CYS A 50 7.77 2.23 -2.42
C CYS A 50 8.97 2.03 -1.49
N GLU A 51 9.94 1.27 -1.91
CA GLU A 51 11.18 1.07 -1.13
C GLU A 51 11.93 2.39 -0.94
N LEU A 52 12.11 3.14 -2.01
CA LEU A 52 12.86 4.40 -1.98
C LEU A 52 12.16 5.50 -1.17
N ASN A 53 10.85 5.46 -1.11
CA ASN A 53 10.07 6.54 -0.51
C ASN A 53 9.37 6.14 0.80
N ASN A 54 9.53 4.90 1.24
CA ASN A 54 8.97 4.38 2.50
C ASN A 54 7.44 4.39 2.53
N PHE A 55 6.82 3.86 1.48
CA PHE A 55 5.36 3.72 1.39
C PHE A 55 4.96 2.26 1.40
N ILE A 56 3.86 1.94 2.08
CA ILE A 56 3.18 0.65 1.95
C ILE A 56 2.27 0.73 0.72
N LEU A 57 2.39 -0.24 -0.17
CA LEU A 57 1.49 -0.34 -1.32
C LEU A 57 0.16 -0.94 -0.88
N VAL A 58 -0.94 -0.28 -1.24
CA VAL A 58 -2.30 -0.76 -0.98
C VAL A 58 -2.92 -1.14 -2.32
N THR A 59 -3.28 -2.40 -2.48
CA THR A 59 -3.74 -2.94 -3.76
C THR A 59 -4.77 -4.06 -3.57
N ASN A 60 -5.51 -4.36 -4.62
CA ASN A 60 -6.39 -5.54 -4.66
C ASN A 60 -5.79 -6.69 -5.48
N ASN A 61 -4.56 -6.56 -5.94
CA ASN A 61 -3.90 -7.57 -6.77
C ASN A 61 -3.37 -8.75 -5.93
N ARG A 62 -4.22 -9.73 -5.67
CA ARG A 62 -3.87 -10.92 -4.90
C ARG A 62 -3.07 -11.94 -5.69
N THR A 63 -3.18 -11.91 -7.01
CA THR A 63 -2.68 -13.00 -7.87
C THR A 63 -1.20 -12.88 -8.15
N SER A 64 -0.72 -11.71 -8.56
CA SER A 64 0.67 -11.55 -9.00
C SER A 64 1.59 -10.89 -7.97
N MET A 65 1.05 -10.24 -6.93
CA MET A 65 1.90 -9.59 -5.92
C MET A 65 2.85 -10.55 -5.19
N PRO A 66 2.46 -11.78 -4.83
CA PRO A 66 3.42 -12.69 -4.19
C PRO A 66 4.66 -12.95 -5.05
N VAL A 67 4.49 -13.10 -6.36
CA VAL A 67 5.62 -13.31 -7.29
C VAL A 67 6.48 -12.05 -7.36
N HIS A 68 5.87 -10.88 -7.49
CA HIS A 68 6.61 -9.62 -7.56
C HIS A 68 7.41 -9.35 -6.29
N LEU A 69 6.84 -9.66 -5.13
CA LEU A 69 7.54 -9.51 -3.85
C LEU A 69 8.73 -10.47 -3.77
N ALA A 70 8.53 -11.73 -4.13
CA ALA A 70 9.61 -12.73 -4.11
C ALA A 70 10.76 -12.32 -5.02
N GLU A 71 10.49 -11.83 -6.22
CA GLU A 71 11.50 -11.36 -7.15
C GLU A 71 12.26 -10.13 -6.62
N HIS A 72 11.54 -9.21 -6.00
CA HIS A 72 12.12 -8.00 -5.40
C HIS A 72 13.12 -8.36 -4.29
N ILE A 73 12.72 -9.26 -3.40
CA ILE A 73 13.57 -9.73 -2.30
C ILE A 73 14.76 -10.54 -2.83
N ALA A 74 14.56 -11.35 -3.87
CA ALA A 74 15.64 -12.14 -4.48
C ALA A 74 16.75 -11.27 -5.05
N LYS A 75 16.47 -10.01 -5.37
CA LYS A 75 17.46 -9.02 -5.85
C LYS A 75 18.10 -8.23 -4.70
N ASN A 76 17.94 -8.68 -3.46
CA ASN A 76 18.43 -8.01 -2.26
C ASN A 76 17.79 -6.65 -2.01
N HIS A 77 16.58 -6.46 -2.49
CA HIS A 77 15.76 -5.29 -2.18
C HIS A 77 14.82 -5.58 -1.03
N HIS A 78 14.34 -4.52 -0.40
CA HIS A 78 13.38 -4.59 0.68
C HIS A 78 12.18 -3.70 0.35
N ILE A 79 11.09 -3.89 1.07
CA ILE A 79 9.88 -3.12 0.87
C ILE A 79 9.23 -2.84 2.22
N PRO A 80 8.66 -1.66 2.45
CA PRO A 80 7.95 -1.38 3.71
C PRO A 80 6.76 -2.31 3.94
N GLY A 81 6.11 -2.77 2.89
CA GLY A 81 5.02 -3.71 2.98
C GLY A 81 4.05 -3.59 1.82
N ILE A 82 3.24 -4.62 1.64
CA ILE A 82 2.15 -4.63 0.67
C ILE A 82 0.88 -5.03 1.42
N PHE A 83 -0.17 -4.21 1.34
CA PHE A 83 -1.49 -4.54 1.86
C PHE A 83 -2.39 -4.95 0.70
N VAL A 84 -2.89 -6.17 0.77
CA VAL A 84 -3.73 -6.75 -0.27
C VAL A 84 -5.13 -7.00 0.30
N PHE A 85 -6.15 -6.56 -0.41
CA PHE A 85 -7.52 -6.72 0.04
C PHE A 85 -7.96 -8.19 -0.01
N ARG A 86 -8.60 -8.63 1.07
CA ARG A 86 -9.23 -9.95 1.08
C ARG A 86 -10.42 -9.97 0.13
N ARG A 87 -10.75 -11.14 -0.42
CA ARG A 87 -12.00 -11.31 -1.15
C ARG A 87 -13.16 -10.92 -0.25
N LYS A 88 -14.19 -10.34 -0.83
CA LYS A 88 -15.40 -9.95 -0.12
C LYS A 88 -15.20 -8.90 0.98
N ALA A 89 -14.03 -8.32 1.10
CA ALA A 89 -13.80 -7.20 2.01
C ALA A 89 -14.63 -6.00 1.54
N THR A 90 -15.34 -5.38 2.47
CA THR A 90 -16.13 -4.18 2.16
C THR A 90 -15.23 -2.95 2.24
N PHE A 91 -15.66 -1.87 1.58
CA PHE A 91 -14.97 -0.58 1.66
C PHE A 91 -14.79 -0.13 3.12
N GLY A 92 -15.85 -0.23 3.92
CA GLY A 92 -15.79 0.18 5.32
C GLY A 92 -14.81 -0.63 6.15
N GLN A 93 -14.77 -1.94 5.95
CA GLN A 93 -13.83 -2.81 6.66
C GLN A 93 -12.37 -2.46 6.33
N ILE A 94 -12.09 -2.24 5.04
CA ILE A 94 -10.75 -1.87 4.59
C ILE A 94 -10.34 -0.51 5.14
N LEU A 95 -11.24 0.46 5.05
CA LEU A 95 -10.98 1.81 5.54
C LEU A 95 -10.69 1.81 7.04
N ASP A 96 -11.50 1.10 7.83
CA ASP A 96 -11.32 1.01 9.27
C ASP A 96 -9.97 0.41 9.63
N ASP A 97 -9.54 -0.65 8.92
CA ASP A 97 -8.25 -1.27 9.17
C ASP A 97 -7.08 -0.37 8.80
N LEU A 98 -7.16 0.30 7.65
CA LEU A 98 -6.11 1.24 7.24
C LEU A 98 -5.93 2.37 8.25
N ILE A 99 -7.02 2.88 8.79
CA ILE A 99 -7.00 3.92 9.82
C ILE A 99 -6.40 3.36 11.12
N PHE A 100 -6.88 2.21 11.56
CA PHE A 100 -6.43 1.59 12.81
C PHE A 100 -4.93 1.27 12.76
N ILE A 101 -4.47 0.66 11.68
CA ILE A 101 -3.06 0.32 11.49
C ILE A 101 -2.20 1.57 11.54
N ALA A 102 -2.62 2.65 10.89
CA ALA A 102 -1.87 3.90 10.90
C ALA A 102 -1.77 4.53 12.30
N GLN A 103 -2.74 4.25 13.17
CA GLN A 103 -2.76 4.77 14.54
C GLN A 103 -1.89 3.97 15.49
N VAL A 104 -1.80 2.64 15.32
CA VAL A 104 -1.19 1.76 16.33
C VAL A 104 0.11 1.10 15.90
N ASN A 105 0.44 1.10 14.63
CA ASN A 105 1.63 0.42 14.11
C ASN A 105 2.66 1.41 13.59
N GLU A 106 3.89 0.91 13.49
CA GLU A 106 4.99 1.57 12.79
C GLU A 106 5.19 0.94 11.41
N LEU A 107 5.80 1.68 10.50
CA LEU A 107 6.07 1.22 9.14
C LEU A 107 6.85 -0.10 9.14
N GLU A 108 7.83 -0.21 10.03
CA GLU A 108 8.73 -1.36 10.12
C GLU A 108 8.01 -2.66 10.50
N ASP A 109 6.81 -2.58 11.05
CA ASP A 109 6.04 -3.75 11.46
C ASP A 109 5.62 -4.63 10.28
N PHE A 110 5.63 -4.10 9.07
CA PHE A 110 5.11 -4.78 7.88
C PHE A 110 6.18 -5.09 6.84
N GLN A 111 7.45 -4.88 7.19
CA GLN A 111 8.56 -5.00 6.23
C GLN A 111 8.61 -6.37 5.56
N ASP A 112 8.84 -6.34 4.24
CA ASP A 112 9.13 -7.52 3.40
C ASP A 112 8.02 -8.58 3.38
N ARG A 113 6.78 -8.18 3.60
CA ARG A 113 5.68 -9.13 3.57
C ARG A 113 4.40 -8.54 2.98
N ILE A 114 3.52 -9.45 2.57
CA ILE A 114 2.16 -9.13 2.20
C ILE A 114 1.27 -9.33 3.43
N THR A 115 0.49 -8.33 3.75
CA THR A 115 -0.52 -8.40 4.80
C THR A 115 -1.89 -8.29 4.15
N HIS A 116 -2.75 -9.26 4.44
CA HIS A 116 -4.12 -9.24 3.93
C HIS A 116 -5.01 -8.43 4.85
N ILE A 117 -5.76 -7.51 4.27
CA ILE A 117 -6.69 -6.66 5.03
C ILE A 117 -8.13 -6.85 4.52
N PRO A 118 -9.14 -6.79 5.42
CA PRO A 118 -9.04 -6.59 6.86
C PRO A 118 -8.20 -7.66 7.55
N LEU A 119 -7.57 -7.28 8.65
CA LEU A 119 -6.75 -8.20 9.45
C LEU A 119 -7.54 -9.38 10.02
#